data_454057858a11ae6901bbc26614110098
#
_entry.id   454057858a11ae6901bbc26614110098
#
_cell.length_a   1.000
_cell.length_b   1.000
_cell.length_c   1.000
_cell.angle_alpha   90.00
_cell.angle_beta   90.00
_cell.angle_gamma   90.00
#
_symmetry.space_group_name_H-M   'P 1'
#
loop_
_entity.id
_entity.type
_entity.pdbx_description
1 polymer ?
#
loop_
_entity_poly.entity_id
_entity_poly.type
_entity_poly.pdbx_seq_one_letter_code
_entity_poly.pdbx_strand_id
1 'polypeptide(L)'
;MLNLYEILKEVLNESVSSDSVNDAINNKYRILINYDDEDNHATGTRLVEPYVLGYTKAGNLAFRGYQYEGDTVRGVPKWKLFRLDRVINWQPTKQKFNVEPKDNGWSAESYNSNSDGSLTSILNQV
;
A
#
# COMPACT_ATOMS: atom_id res chain seq x y z
N MET A 1 25.26 18.32 -9.97
CA MET A 1 25.57 16.88 -9.88
C MET A 1 25.10 16.34 -8.54
N LEU A 2 24.41 15.22 -8.55
CA LEU A 2 23.98 14.55 -7.32
C LEU A 2 25.20 13.94 -6.61
N ASN A 3 25.25 14.03 -5.29
CA ASN A 3 26.25 13.34 -4.50
C ASN A 3 25.81 11.87 -4.26
N LEU A 4 26.71 11.07 -3.70
CA LEU A 4 26.45 9.66 -3.48
C LEU A 4 25.21 9.42 -2.60
N TYR A 5 25.02 10.23 -1.58
CA TYR A 5 23.87 10.13 -0.68
C TYR A 5 22.55 10.35 -1.43
N GLU A 6 22.51 11.37 -2.27
CA GLU A 6 21.32 11.69 -3.06
C GLU A 6 21.01 10.60 -4.08
N ILE A 7 22.05 10.04 -4.70
CA ILE A 7 21.89 8.91 -5.63
C ILE A 7 21.33 7.69 -4.91
N LEU A 8 21.86 7.36 -3.73
CA LEU A 8 21.35 6.24 -2.93
C LEU A 8 19.91 6.46 -2.51
N LYS A 9 19.56 7.69 -2.14
CA LYS A 9 18.19 8.04 -1.77
C LYS A 9 17.23 7.83 -2.94
N GLU A 10 17.61 8.22 -4.14
CA GLU A 10 16.80 7.99 -5.33
C GLU A 10 16.61 6.49 -5.60
N VAL A 11 17.67 5.70 -5.52
CA VAL A 11 17.61 4.25 -5.71
C VAL A 11 16.70 3.60 -4.68
N LEU A 12 16.79 4.00 -3.42
CA LEU A 12 15.93 3.48 -2.36
C LEU A 12 14.46 3.87 -2.57
N ASN A 13 14.21 5.09 -3.01
CA ASN A 13 12.84 5.53 -3.31
C ASN A 13 12.27 4.81 -4.53
N GLU A 14 13.11 4.49 -5.52
CA GLU A 14 12.73 3.71 -6.69
C GLU A 14 12.47 2.24 -6.37
N SER A 15 12.84 1.76 -5.16
CA SER A 15 12.59 0.39 -4.76
C SER A 15 11.10 0.07 -4.65
N VAL A 16 10.25 1.08 -4.52
CA VAL A 16 8.80 0.92 -4.47
C VAL A 16 8.22 1.28 -5.83
N SER A 17 8.00 0.28 -6.64
CA SER A 17 7.43 0.42 -7.98
C SER A 17 6.11 -0.34 -8.07
N SER A 18 5.41 -0.14 -9.19
CA SER A 18 4.24 -0.96 -9.50
C SER A 18 4.58 -2.45 -9.52
N ASP A 19 5.78 -2.81 -9.95
CA ASP A 19 6.22 -4.21 -9.97
C ASP A 19 6.31 -4.79 -8.56
N SER A 20 6.78 -4.02 -7.59
CA SER A 20 6.84 -4.44 -6.19
C SER A 20 5.44 -4.74 -5.65
N VAL A 21 4.50 -3.86 -5.93
CA VAL A 21 3.10 -4.03 -5.48
C VAL A 21 2.43 -5.19 -6.22
N ASN A 22 2.65 -5.31 -7.53
CA ASN A 22 2.13 -6.43 -8.32
C ASN A 22 2.59 -7.77 -7.77
N ASP A 23 3.88 -7.87 -7.44
CA ASP A 23 4.43 -9.10 -6.88
C ASP A 23 3.76 -9.46 -5.55
N ALA A 24 3.57 -8.49 -4.68
CA ALA A 24 2.91 -8.69 -3.41
C ALA A 24 1.44 -9.11 -3.57
N ILE A 25 0.72 -8.51 -4.51
CA ILE A 25 -0.68 -8.86 -4.81
C ILE A 25 -0.75 -10.28 -5.38
N ASN A 26 0.09 -10.58 -6.37
CA ASN A 26 0.08 -11.87 -7.06
C ASN A 26 0.43 -13.03 -6.12
N ASN A 27 1.35 -12.80 -5.21
CA ASN A 27 1.83 -13.82 -4.27
C ASN A 27 1.16 -13.74 -2.89
N LYS A 28 0.36 -12.71 -2.67
CA LYS A 28 -0.39 -12.50 -1.42
C LYS A 28 0.51 -12.43 -0.19
N TYR A 29 1.57 -11.63 -0.30
CA TYR A 29 2.46 -11.38 0.83
C TYR A 29 2.05 -10.14 1.62
N ARG A 30 2.13 -10.23 2.94
CA ARG A 30 2.10 -9.07 3.81
C ARG A 30 3.39 -8.30 3.65
N ILE A 31 3.29 -6.98 3.63
CA ILE A 31 4.40 -6.08 3.41
C ILE A 31 4.57 -5.17 4.60
N LEU A 32 5.81 -5.00 5.04
CA LEU A 32 6.16 -3.99 6.02
C LEU A 32 6.60 -2.74 5.29
N ILE A 33 5.93 -1.62 5.53
CA ILE A 33 6.25 -0.35 4.90
C ILE A 33 6.54 0.72 5.94
N ASN A 34 7.36 1.71 5.56
CA ASN A 34 7.40 3.00 6.21
C ASN A 34 6.64 3.97 5.32
N TYR A 35 5.64 4.62 5.87
CA TYR A 35 4.74 5.47 5.12
C TYR A 35 4.81 6.91 5.63
N ASP A 36 4.99 7.85 4.70
CA ASP A 36 5.00 9.27 5.00
C ASP A 36 3.58 9.81 4.95
N ASP A 37 2.98 10.00 6.10
CA ASP A 37 1.63 10.53 6.24
C ASP A 37 1.64 11.74 7.17
N GLU A 38 2.54 12.69 6.89
CA GLU A 38 2.70 13.89 7.71
C GLU A 38 1.41 14.71 7.83
N ASP A 39 0.65 14.78 6.75
CA ASP A 39 -0.60 15.53 6.72
C ASP A 39 -1.61 15.04 7.76
N ASN A 40 -1.55 13.76 8.08
CA ASN A 40 -2.43 13.13 9.07
C ASN A 40 -1.72 12.79 10.38
N HIS A 41 -0.47 13.22 10.53
CA HIS A 41 0.34 12.92 11.72
C HIS A 41 0.47 11.41 12.00
N ALA A 42 0.49 10.61 10.94
CA ALA A 42 0.53 9.15 11.03
C ALA A 42 1.69 8.53 10.24
N THR A 43 2.78 9.29 10.11
CA THR A 43 4.03 8.78 9.52
C THR A 43 4.59 7.68 10.41
N GLY A 44 4.96 6.55 9.80
CA GLY A 44 5.57 5.45 10.54
C GLY A 44 5.46 4.12 9.85
N THR A 45 5.72 3.07 10.62
CA THR A 45 5.79 1.69 10.15
C THR A 45 4.41 1.04 10.17
N ARG A 46 4.07 0.33 9.08
CA ARG A 46 2.77 -0.33 8.94
C ARG A 46 2.94 -1.70 8.31
N LEU A 47 2.20 -2.68 8.82
CA LEU A 47 2.09 -4.02 8.23
C LEU A 47 0.80 -4.08 7.43
N VAL A 48 0.91 -4.30 6.12
CA VAL A 48 -0.22 -4.19 5.19
C VAL A 48 -0.35 -5.41 4.29
N GLU A 49 -1.58 -5.64 3.85
CA GLU A 49 -1.92 -6.66 2.85
C GLU A 49 -2.39 -5.94 1.59
N PRO A 50 -1.57 -5.88 0.53
CA PRO A 50 -1.97 -5.20 -0.71
C PRO A 50 -3.01 -6.01 -1.49
N TYR A 51 -4.09 -5.35 -1.93
CA TYR A 51 -5.19 -6.01 -2.63
C TYR A 51 -5.41 -5.49 -4.05
N VAL A 52 -5.31 -4.18 -4.26
CA VAL A 52 -5.64 -3.55 -5.53
C VAL A 52 -4.62 -2.46 -5.82
N LEU A 53 -4.05 -2.47 -7.03
CA LEU A 53 -3.15 -1.42 -7.52
C LEU A 53 -3.85 -0.65 -8.62
N GLY A 54 -3.75 0.67 -8.58
CA GLY A 54 -4.35 1.51 -9.61
C GLY A 54 -3.99 2.97 -9.45
N TYR A 55 -4.66 3.81 -10.25
CA TYR A 55 -4.51 5.25 -10.18
C TYR A 55 -5.71 5.88 -9.49
N THR A 56 -5.46 6.86 -8.66
CA THR A 56 -6.51 7.68 -8.05
C THR A 56 -7.07 8.66 -9.09
N LYS A 57 -8.19 9.31 -8.77
CA LYS A 57 -8.78 10.34 -9.62
C LYS A 57 -7.78 11.48 -9.88
N ALA A 58 -6.93 11.79 -8.93
CA ALA A 58 -5.90 12.82 -9.08
C ALA A 58 -4.68 12.35 -9.90
N GLY A 59 -4.66 11.11 -10.36
CA GLY A 59 -3.57 10.57 -11.17
C GLY A 59 -2.40 10.01 -10.38
N ASN A 60 -2.57 9.78 -9.08
CA ASN A 60 -1.52 9.20 -8.25
C ASN A 60 -1.59 7.67 -8.29
N LEU A 61 -0.44 7.04 -8.48
CA LEU A 61 -0.34 5.59 -8.36
C LEU A 61 -0.48 5.19 -6.88
N ALA A 62 -1.40 4.30 -6.59
CA ALA A 62 -1.76 3.94 -5.23
C ALA A 62 -2.21 2.49 -5.15
N PHE A 63 -2.18 1.94 -3.95
CA PHE A 63 -2.77 0.63 -3.71
C PHE A 63 -3.76 0.66 -2.55
N ARG A 64 -4.82 -0.11 -2.69
CA ARG A 64 -5.75 -0.41 -1.61
C ARG A 64 -5.18 -1.59 -0.85
N GLY A 65 -5.02 -1.43 0.45
CA GLY A 65 -4.52 -2.48 1.31
C GLY A 65 -5.24 -2.53 2.64
N TYR A 66 -5.13 -3.67 3.29
CA TYR A 66 -5.64 -3.86 4.64
C TYR A 66 -4.48 -3.69 5.61
N GLN A 67 -4.49 -2.62 6.38
CA GLN A 67 -3.47 -2.41 7.39
C GLN A 67 -3.80 -3.25 8.61
N TYR A 68 -2.92 -4.19 8.90
CA TYR A 68 -3.09 -5.15 9.98
C TYR A 68 -2.57 -4.60 11.31
N GLU A 69 -1.41 -3.97 11.27
CA GLU A 69 -0.75 -3.38 12.44
C GLU A 69 0.01 -2.12 12.04
N GLY A 70 0.38 -1.33 13.03
CA GLY A 70 1.30 -0.21 12.88
C GLY A 70 0.67 1.15 13.06
N ASP A 71 1.42 2.18 12.69
CA ASP A 71 1.08 3.56 12.96
C ASP A 71 -0.07 4.05 12.09
N THR A 72 -1.05 4.70 12.71
CA THR A 72 -2.23 5.22 12.04
C THR A 72 -3.00 6.15 12.98
N VAL A 73 -3.70 7.12 12.39
CA VAL A 73 -4.63 7.97 13.16
C VAL A 73 -6.02 7.35 13.29
N ARG A 74 -6.35 6.36 12.48
CA ARG A 74 -7.71 5.80 12.39
C ARG A 74 -7.87 4.43 13.02
N GLY A 75 -6.80 3.92 13.64
CA GLY A 75 -6.82 2.59 14.23
C GLY A 75 -6.63 1.47 13.23
N VAL A 76 -6.36 0.29 13.73
CA VAL A 76 -6.14 -0.94 12.96
C VAL A 76 -6.83 -2.10 13.68
N PRO A 77 -7.16 -3.20 12.98
CA PRO A 77 -7.00 -3.40 11.53
C PRO A 77 -8.04 -2.62 10.72
N LYS A 78 -7.66 -2.17 9.54
CA LYS A 78 -8.54 -1.34 8.70
C LYS A 78 -8.10 -1.29 7.24
N TRP A 79 -9.06 -1.12 6.33
CA TRP A 79 -8.80 -0.82 4.93
C TRP A 79 -8.29 0.60 4.76
N LYS A 80 -7.24 0.75 3.95
CA LYS A 80 -6.61 2.05 3.68
C LYS A 80 -6.15 2.14 2.25
N LEU A 81 -5.97 3.39 1.78
CA LEU A 81 -5.38 3.69 0.49
C LEU A 81 -3.99 4.27 0.71
N PHE A 82 -3.00 3.69 0.02
CA PHE A 82 -1.60 4.10 0.15
C PHE A 82 -1.07 4.59 -1.20
N ARG A 83 -0.54 5.80 -1.23
CA ARG A 83 0.14 6.32 -2.42
C ARG A 83 1.56 5.76 -2.46
N LEU A 84 2.01 5.31 -3.64
CA LEU A 84 3.35 4.76 -3.78
C LEU A 84 4.43 5.81 -3.53
N ASP A 85 4.18 7.05 -3.92
CA ASP A 85 5.15 8.14 -3.73
C ASP A 85 5.37 8.52 -2.26
N ARG A 86 4.52 8.02 -1.37
CA ARG A 86 4.65 8.22 0.09
C ARG A 86 5.24 7.02 0.82
N VAL A 87 5.47 5.92 0.11
CA VAL A 87 6.11 4.74 0.70
C VAL A 87 7.62 4.94 0.68
N ILE A 88 8.21 5.03 1.85
CA ILE A 88 9.65 5.30 2.00
C ILE A 88 10.45 4.01 1.89
N ASN A 89 9.88 2.90 2.40
CA ASN A 89 10.54 1.61 2.43
C ASN A 89 9.48 0.52 2.20
N TRP A 90 9.87 -0.53 1.48
CA TRP A 90 8.99 -1.65 1.12
C TRP A 90 9.70 -2.95 1.41
N GLN A 91 9.22 -3.69 2.40
CA GLN A 91 9.84 -4.94 2.81
C GLN A 91 8.82 -6.09 2.76
N PRO A 92 8.89 -6.96 1.76
CA PRO A 92 8.05 -8.16 1.76
C PRO A 92 8.37 -9.03 2.97
N THR A 93 7.34 -9.51 3.62
CA THR A 93 7.49 -10.49 4.70
C THR A 93 7.34 -11.90 4.12
N LYS A 94 7.60 -12.91 4.95
CA LYS A 94 7.34 -14.30 4.56
C LYS A 94 5.90 -14.72 4.88
N GLN A 95 5.10 -13.80 5.44
CA GLN A 95 3.73 -14.08 5.82
C GLN A 95 2.81 -13.90 4.61
N LYS A 96 2.03 -14.93 4.31
CA LYS A 96 0.98 -14.83 3.30
C LYS A 96 -0.34 -14.48 3.97
N PHE A 97 -1.23 -13.83 3.22
CA PHE A 97 -2.55 -13.50 3.70
C PHE A 97 -3.63 -14.20 2.87
N ASN A 98 -4.80 -14.37 3.46
CA ASN A 98 -5.96 -14.93 2.78
C ASN A 98 -6.83 -13.83 2.21
N VAL A 99 -7.31 -14.02 0.98
CA VAL A 99 -8.19 -13.08 0.30
C VAL A 99 -9.65 -13.35 0.71
N GLU A 100 -9.90 -13.37 2.00
CA GLU A 100 -11.25 -13.57 2.53
C GLU A 100 -11.78 -12.23 3.05
N PRO A 101 -13.10 -12.06 3.08
CA PRO A 101 -13.67 -10.89 3.73
C PRO A 101 -13.13 -10.77 5.15
N LYS A 102 -12.69 -9.56 5.49
CA LYS A 102 -12.24 -9.28 6.84
C LYS A 102 -13.47 -9.02 7.71
N ASP A 103 -13.38 -9.34 8.97
CA ASP A 103 -14.47 -9.10 9.93
C ASP A 103 -14.59 -7.60 10.29
N ASN A 104 -15.18 -7.29 11.43
CA ASN A 104 -15.34 -5.91 11.93
C ASN A 104 -16.24 -5.04 11.05
N GLY A 105 -17.23 -5.65 10.42
CA GLY A 105 -18.20 -4.93 9.60
C GLY A 105 -17.71 -4.59 8.21
N TRP A 106 -16.53 -5.05 7.83
CA TRP A 106 -16.04 -4.86 6.50
C TRP A 106 -16.81 -5.74 5.49
N SER A 107 -17.07 -5.18 4.29
CA SER A 107 -17.67 -5.91 3.19
C SER A 107 -16.68 -6.14 2.05
N ALA A 108 -16.99 -7.12 1.19
CA ALA A 108 -16.17 -7.42 0.01
C ALA A 108 -16.04 -6.22 -0.92
N GLU A 109 -16.96 -5.30 -0.87
CA GLU A 109 -16.94 -4.08 -1.67
C GLU A 109 -15.73 -3.19 -1.38
N SER A 110 -15.15 -3.31 -0.19
CA SER A 110 -13.99 -2.51 0.19
C SER A 110 -12.78 -2.76 -0.69
N TYR A 111 -12.69 -3.92 -1.35
CA TYR A 111 -11.57 -4.18 -2.26
C TYR A 111 -12.03 -4.57 -3.67
N ASN A 112 -13.30 -4.49 -3.97
CA ASN A 112 -13.81 -4.81 -5.28
C ASN A 112 -13.46 -3.69 -6.26
N SER A 113 -12.72 -4.01 -7.33
CA SER A 113 -12.28 -3.03 -8.30
C SER A 113 -13.42 -2.30 -8.99
N ASN A 114 -14.57 -2.95 -9.12
CA ASN A 114 -15.73 -2.36 -9.77
C ASN A 114 -16.44 -1.34 -8.88
N SER A 115 -16.23 -1.40 -7.58
CA SER A 115 -16.90 -0.53 -6.61
C SER A 115 -15.94 0.28 -5.75
N ASP A 116 -14.64 0.18 -5.97
CA ASP A 116 -13.66 1.01 -5.26
C ASP A 116 -13.58 2.39 -5.91
N GLY A 117 -14.35 3.33 -5.37
CA GLY A 117 -14.38 4.70 -5.89
C GLY A 117 -13.09 5.50 -5.68
N SER A 118 -12.16 4.99 -4.89
CA SER A 118 -10.87 5.65 -4.66
C SER A 118 -9.90 5.45 -5.81
N LEU A 119 -10.03 4.34 -6.54
CA LEU A 119 -9.17 4.01 -7.68
C LEU A 119 -10.02 4.04 -8.94
N THR A 120 -9.66 4.92 -9.86
CA THR A 120 -10.41 5.13 -11.11
C THR A 120 -9.89 4.30 -12.26
N SER A 121 -8.67 3.79 -12.15
CA SER A 121 -8.05 2.93 -13.17
C SER A 121 -7.31 1.82 -12.47
N ILE A 122 -7.80 0.60 -12.60
CA ILE A 122 -7.25 -0.57 -11.92
C ILE A 122 -6.22 -1.23 -12.81
N LEU A 123 -5.02 -1.45 -12.26
CA LEU A 123 -3.92 -2.12 -12.95
C LEU A 123 -3.82 -3.60 -12.56
N ASN A 124 -4.10 -3.93 -11.30
CA ASN A 124 -4.02 -5.29 -10.80
C ASN A 124 -4.84 -5.42 -9.51
N GLN A 125 -5.31 -6.63 -9.24
CA GLN A 125 -5.97 -6.95 -7.96
C GLN A 125 -5.86 -8.44 -7.64
N VAL A 126 -6.09 -8.78 -6.38
CA VAL A 126 -6.16 -10.18 -5.94
C VAL A 126 -7.30 -10.94 -6.58
#